data_a094d57c7093e6b7d44d8fe1bc7609f9
#
_entry.id   a094d57c7093e6b7d44d8fe1bc7609f9
#
_cell.length_a   1.000
_cell.length_b   1.000
_cell.length_c   1.000
_cell.angle_alpha   90.00
_cell.angle_beta   90.00
_cell.angle_gamma   90.00
#
_symmetry.space_group_name_H-M   'P 1'
#
loop_
_entity.id
_entity.type
_entity.pdbx_description
1 polymer ?
#
loop_
_entity_poly.entity_id
_entity_poly.type
_entity_poly.pdbx_seq_one_letter_code
_entity_poly.pdbx_strand_id
1 'polypeptide(L)'
;YKSYSLRYEVPEREAKLIFTAYHNTYPGLRNSYWTYVQQQLKESRTLTTPMNRRITFLGMWSDKILHEAYSAIPQSTCGDHVNERGLEFIYYNTSNDFESVELLNQIHDSIEFQMPLSVPLSTHARALIAVKQSLETPLEWKGRQFVVPVDLTVGRCLNKEVGVEIKNKDFSDDASVLEQQLYNAIERLGLYEIR
;
A
#
# COMPACT_ATOMS: atom_id res chain seq x y z
N TYR A 1 13.75 20.25 4.39
CA TYR A 1 15.05 19.70 4.79
C TYR A 1 15.33 19.84 6.28
N LYS A 2 14.90 20.92 6.95
CA LYS A 2 15.11 21.11 8.39
C LYS A 2 14.52 19.97 9.24
N SER A 3 13.26 19.59 8.99
CA SER A 3 12.62 18.46 9.69
C SER A 3 13.32 17.13 9.43
N TYR A 4 13.88 16.94 8.24
CA TYR A 4 14.68 15.77 7.90
C TYR A 4 16.00 15.76 8.67
N SER A 5 16.71 16.89 8.70
CA SER A 5 17.95 17.06 9.47
C SER A 5 17.75 16.73 10.96
N LEU A 6 16.67 17.25 11.57
CA LEU A 6 16.34 16.99 12.98
C LEU A 6 15.95 15.53 13.25
N ARG A 7 15.15 14.94 12.36
CA ARG A 7 14.63 13.58 12.56
C ARG A 7 15.70 12.49 12.40
N TYR A 8 16.63 12.70 11.47
CA TYR A 8 17.65 11.70 11.12
C TYR A 8 19.05 12.08 11.60
N GLU A 9 19.16 13.15 12.41
CA GLU A 9 20.43 13.64 12.98
C GLU A 9 21.51 13.91 11.92
N VAL A 10 21.07 14.31 10.70
CA VAL A 10 21.95 14.62 9.57
C VAL A 10 22.24 16.12 9.56
N PRO A 11 23.50 16.56 9.29
CA PRO A 11 23.82 17.96 9.16
C PRO A 11 22.90 18.69 8.18
N GLU A 12 22.46 19.91 8.52
CA GLU A 12 21.49 20.66 7.71
C GLU A 12 21.98 20.86 6.26
N ARG A 13 23.29 21.02 6.07
CA ARG A 13 23.91 21.12 4.73
C ARG A 13 23.67 19.86 3.89
N GLU A 14 23.85 18.67 4.47
CA GLU A 14 23.62 17.40 3.79
C GLU A 14 22.12 17.18 3.53
N ALA A 15 21.27 17.44 4.53
CA ALA A 15 19.83 17.39 4.37
C ALA A 15 19.35 18.27 3.21
N LYS A 16 19.93 19.44 3.03
CA LYS A 16 19.63 20.36 1.92
C LYS A 16 20.08 19.81 0.57
N LEU A 17 21.23 19.15 0.50
CA LEU A 17 21.70 18.49 -0.72
C LEU A 17 20.80 17.34 -1.13
N ILE A 18 20.44 16.47 -0.19
CA ILE A 18 19.49 15.35 -0.40
C ILE A 18 18.16 15.88 -0.93
N PHE A 19 17.61 16.91 -0.27
CA PHE A 19 16.36 17.53 -0.66
C PHE A 19 16.41 18.14 -2.07
N THR A 20 17.51 18.78 -2.42
CA THR A 20 17.72 19.37 -3.75
C THR A 20 17.83 18.26 -4.80
N ALA A 21 18.62 17.23 -4.54
CA ALA A 21 18.78 16.08 -5.44
C ALA A 21 17.43 15.38 -5.68
N TYR A 22 16.64 15.15 -4.63
CA TYR A 22 15.30 14.57 -4.75
C TYR A 22 14.38 15.38 -5.67
N HIS A 23 14.31 16.69 -5.49
CA HIS A 23 13.45 17.53 -6.32
C HIS A 23 13.95 17.73 -7.75
N ASN A 24 15.25 17.60 -7.99
CA ASN A 24 15.80 17.59 -9.33
C ASN A 24 15.50 16.27 -10.05
N THR A 25 15.52 15.15 -9.31
CA THR A 25 15.15 13.82 -9.85
C THR A 25 13.65 13.73 -10.14
N TYR A 26 12.81 14.36 -9.32
CA TYR A 26 11.35 14.33 -9.44
C TYR A 26 10.74 15.74 -9.60
N PRO A 27 11.05 16.46 -10.70
CA PRO A 27 10.59 17.84 -10.88
C PRO A 27 9.07 17.96 -10.99
N GLY A 28 8.39 16.92 -11.47
CA GLY A 28 6.93 16.87 -11.58
C GLY A 28 6.20 17.02 -10.22
N LEU A 29 6.85 16.63 -9.13
CA LEU A 29 6.27 16.77 -7.81
C LEU A 29 5.97 18.24 -7.47
N ARG A 30 6.94 19.13 -7.66
CA ARG A 30 6.76 20.59 -7.43
C ARG A 30 6.03 21.28 -8.55
N ASN A 31 6.50 21.06 -9.77
CA ASN A 31 6.11 21.87 -10.91
C ASN A 31 4.71 21.52 -11.43
N SER A 32 4.19 20.32 -11.12
CA SER A 32 2.89 19.88 -11.58
C SER A 32 1.97 19.55 -10.40
N TYR A 33 2.35 18.60 -9.54
CA TYR A 33 1.46 18.10 -8.51
C TYR A 33 1.17 19.13 -7.41
N TRP A 34 2.19 19.72 -6.80
CA TRP A 34 1.97 20.74 -5.75
C TRP A 34 1.28 21.98 -6.30
N THR A 35 1.62 22.41 -7.52
CA THR A 35 0.95 23.53 -8.18
C THR A 35 -0.54 23.23 -8.38
N TYR A 36 -0.87 22.03 -8.83
CA TYR A 36 -2.26 21.57 -8.95
C TYR A 36 -3.00 21.60 -7.60
N VAL A 37 -2.40 21.02 -6.55
CA VAL A 37 -3.01 21.01 -5.21
C VAL A 37 -3.26 22.42 -4.71
N GLN A 38 -2.28 23.32 -4.84
CA GLN A 38 -2.42 24.72 -4.43
C GLN A 38 -3.53 25.42 -5.19
N GLN A 39 -3.65 25.19 -6.48
CA GLN A 39 -4.70 25.79 -7.31
C GLN A 39 -6.07 25.29 -6.87
N GLN A 40 -6.27 23.98 -6.71
CA GLN A 40 -7.54 23.42 -6.26
C GLN A 40 -7.96 23.94 -4.88
N LEU A 41 -7.00 24.07 -3.97
CA LEU A 41 -7.27 24.64 -2.64
C LEU A 41 -7.69 26.12 -2.71
N LYS A 42 -7.10 26.90 -3.60
CA LYS A 42 -7.49 28.30 -3.81
C LYS A 42 -8.90 28.43 -4.38
N GLU A 43 -9.28 27.54 -5.30
CA GLU A 43 -10.56 27.56 -5.98
C GLU A 43 -11.72 27.05 -5.11
N SER A 44 -11.53 25.91 -4.45
CA SER A 44 -12.63 25.20 -3.79
C SER A 44 -12.33 24.72 -2.38
N ARG A 45 -11.08 24.81 -1.91
CA ARG A 45 -10.59 24.17 -0.68
C ARG A 45 -10.81 22.66 -0.63
N THR A 46 -11.10 22.04 -1.77
CA THR A 46 -11.43 20.61 -1.85
C THR A 46 -10.51 19.92 -2.86
N LEU A 47 -10.00 18.76 -2.46
CA LEU A 47 -9.29 17.85 -3.34
C LEU A 47 -10.14 16.62 -3.61
N THR A 48 -10.03 16.06 -4.81
CA THR A 48 -10.68 14.80 -5.17
C THR A 48 -9.62 13.77 -5.51
N THR A 49 -9.74 12.57 -4.94
CA THR A 49 -8.82 11.45 -5.20
C THR A 49 -9.20 10.68 -6.47
N PRO A 50 -8.32 9.82 -7.02
CA PRO A 50 -8.66 8.87 -8.07
C PRO A 50 -9.86 7.96 -7.74
N MET A 51 -10.11 7.70 -6.45
CA MET A 51 -11.24 6.90 -5.94
C MET A 51 -12.49 7.77 -5.65
N ASN A 52 -12.55 9.01 -6.19
CA ASN A 52 -13.65 9.97 -6.03
C ASN A 52 -13.92 10.46 -4.59
N ARG A 53 -13.02 10.19 -3.63
CA ARG A 53 -13.13 10.80 -2.31
C ARG A 53 -12.87 12.30 -2.38
N ARG A 54 -13.75 13.08 -1.75
CA ARG A 54 -13.62 14.53 -1.61
C ARG A 54 -13.09 14.89 -0.23
N ILE A 55 -11.99 15.66 -0.18
CA ILE A 55 -11.33 16.07 1.05
C ILE A 55 -11.36 17.59 1.12
N THR A 56 -12.04 18.15 2.12
CA THR A 56 -12.20 19.61 2.28
C THR A 56 -11.35 20.12 3.44
N PHE A 57 -10.59 21.18 3.20
CA PHE A 57 -9.67 21.82 4.15
C PHE A 57 -10.29 23.10 4.70
N LEU A 58 -10.81 23.05 5.92
CA LEU A 58 -11.56 24.17 6.54
C LEU A 58 -10.69 25.12 7.39
N GLY A 59 -9.44 24.75 7.69
CA GLY A 59 -8.53 25.55 8.53
C GLY A 59 -8.08 26.87 7.88
N MET A 60 -7.45 27.73 8.67
CA MET A 60 -6.81 28.96 8.16
C MET A 60 -5.63 28.61 7.25
N TRP A 61 -5.38 29.44 6.23
CA TRP A 61 -4.23 29.28 5.35
C TRP A 61 -2.92 29.25 6.13
N SER A 62 -2.14 28.20 5.97
CA SER A 62 -0.85 28.01 6.60
C SER A 62 -0.04 26.98 5.84
N ASP A 63 1.28 26.95 6.04
CA ASP A 63 2.14 25.92 5.51
C ASP A 63 1.70 24.51 5.97
N LYS A 64 1.14 24.41 7.18
CA LYS A 64 0.61 23.15 7.71
C LYS A 64 -0.50 22.58 6.82
N ILE A 65 -1.49 23.39 6.45
CA ILE A 65 -2.58 22.96 5.54
C ILE A 65 -2.02 22.51 4.18
N LEU A 66 -1.05 23.26 3.62
CA LEU A 66 -0.43 22.86 2.37
C LEU A 66 0.29 21.52 2.47
N HIS A 67 1.03 21.28 3.55
CA HIS A 67 1.70 20.00 3.79
C HIS A 67 0.70 18.85 3.93
N GLU A 68 -0.39 19.04 4.67
CA GLU A 68 -1.47 18.06 4.79
C GLU A 68 -2.12 17.77 3.42
N ALA A 69 -2.38 18.81 2.63
CA ALA A 69 -3.00 18.67 1.32
C ALA A 69 -2.11 17.95 0.29
N TYR A 70 -0.80 18.16 0.32
CA TYR A 70 0.12 17.46 -0.59
C TYR A 70 0.14 15.94 -0.36
N SER A 71 -0.09 15.49 0.85
CA SER A 71 -0.15 14.06 1.17
C SER A 71 -1.57 13.48 1.09
N ALA A 72 -2.61 14.30 1.10
CA ALA A 72 -4.00 13.86 1.21
C ALA A 72 -4.45 12.97 0.05
N ILE A 73 -4.15 13.35 -1.21
CA ILE A 73 -4.56 12.56 -2.37
C ILE A 73 -3.90 11.18 -2.35
N PRO A 74 -2.55 11.04 -2.31
CA PRO A 74 -1.94 9.72 -2.36
C PRO A 74 -2.32 8.85 -1.15
N GLN A 75 -2.31 9.39 0.08
CA GLN A 75 -2.65 8.63 1.27
C GLN A 75 -4.10 8.16 1.28
N SER A 76 -5.06 9.05 0.94
CA SER A 76 -6.48 8.66 0.88
C SER A 76 -6.77 7.70 -0.26
N THR A 77 -6.10 7.86 -1.42
CA THR A 77 -6.22 6.90 -2.52
C THR A 77 -5.77 5.52 -2.08
N CYS A 78 -4.62 5.42 -1.40
CA CYS A 78 -4.09 4.15 -0.91
C CYS A 78 -5.05 3.50 0.09
N GLY A 79 -5.57 4.28 1.06
CA GLY A 79 -6.53 3.79 2.06
C GLY A 79 -7.84 3.30 1.42
N ASP A 80 -8.43 4.06 0.51
CA ASP A 80 -9.66 3.67 -0.19
C ASP A 80 -9.44 2.43 -1.06
N HIS A 81 -8.30 2.36 -1.75
CA HIS A 81 -7.94 1.25 -2.60
C HIS A 81 -7.79 -0.06 -1.79
N VAL A 82 -7.10 -0.01 -0.65
CA VAL A 82 -6.98 -1.15 0.27
C VAL A 82 -8.34 -1.57 0.82
N ASN A 83 -9.22 -0.61 1.17
CA ASN A 83 -10.57 -0.92 1.65
C ASN A 83 -11.42 -1.60 0.57
N GLU A 84 -11.59 -0.96 -0.58
CA GLU A 84 -12.52 -1.43 -1.61
C GLU A 84 -11.99 -2.66 -2.36
N ARG A 85 -10.68 -2.66 -2.71
CA ARG A 85 -10.08 -3.71 -3.53
C ARG A 85 -9.43 -4.83 -2.71
N GLY A 86 -9.23 -4.61 -1.42
CA GLY A 86 -8.66 -5.59 -0.52
C GLY A 86 -9.67 -6.10 0.50
N LEU A 87 -10.02 -5.31 1.51
CA LEU A 87 -10.90 -5.74 2.61
C LEU A 87 -12.28 -6.16 2.13
N GLU A 88 -12.97 -5.31 1.37
CA GLU A 88 -14.31 -5.63 0.85
C GLU A 88 -14.26 -6.80 -0.12
N PHE A 89 -13.23 -6.88 -0.97
CA PHE A 89 -13.04 -7.99 -1.88
C PHE A 89 -12.92 -9.32 -1.11
N ILE A 90 -12.09 -9.39 -0.05
CA ILE A 90 -11.94 -10.60 0.76
C ILE A 90 -13.24 -10.91 1.50
N TYR A 91 -13.83 -9.91 2.17
CA TYR A 91 -15.00 -10.09 3.04
C TYR A 91 -16.24 -10.58 2.28
N TYR A 92 -16.49 -10.05 1.09
CA TYR A 92 -17.67 -10.41 0.29
C TYR A 92 -17.41 -11.53 -0.72
N ASN A 93 -16.20 -12.08 -0.77
CA ASN A 93 -15.87 -13.16 -1.70
C ASN A 93 -16.48 -14.48 -1.23
N THR A 94 -17.36 -15.05 -2.06
CA THR A 94 -18.08 -16.31 -1.77
C THR A 94 -17.48 -17.52 -2.44
N SER A 95 -16.30 -17.41 -3.08
CA SER A 95 -15.64 -18.57 -3.68
C SER A 95 -15.06 -19.50 -2.61
N ASN A 96 -15.00 -20.79 -2.91
CA ASN A 96 -14.49 -21.81 -1.98
C ASN A 96 -13.06 -21.54 -1.51
N ASP A 97 -12.25 -20.83 -2.31
CA ASP A 97 -10.87 -20.48 -1.95
C ASP A 97 -10.80 -19.47 -0.80
N PHE A 98 -11.89 -18.73 -0.51
CA PHE A 98 -11.99 -17.75 0.56
C PHE A 98 -12.73 -18.22 1.80
N GLU A 99 -13.34 -19.44 1.79
CA GLU A 99 -14.14 -19.96 2.89
C GLU A 99 -13.37 -20.01 4.23
N SER A 100 -12.05 -20.22 4.16
CA SER A 100 -11.17 -20.33 5.34
C SER A 100 -10.33 -19.08 5.60
N VAL A 101 -10.54 -18.00 4.85
CA VAL A 101 -9.82 -16.73 5.05
C VAL A 101 -10.46 -15.94 6.17
N GLU A 102 -9.70 -15.64 7.21
CA GLU A 102 -10.15 -14.82 8.35
C GLU A 102 -9.41 -13.48 8.34
N LEU A 103 -10.16 -12.41 8.09
CA LEU A 103 -9.63 -11.05 8.20
C LEU A 103 -9.32 -10.72 9.65
N LEU A 104 -8.12 -10.22 9.93
CA LEU A 104 -7.68 -9.87 11.28
C LEU A 104 -7.63 -8.36 11.49
N ASN A 105 -6.96 -7.64 10.58
CA ASN A 105 -6.69 -6.22 10.77
C ASN A 105 -6.35 -5.53 9.45
N GLN A 106 -6.39 -4.19 9.48
CA GLN A 106 -5.80 -3.31 8.48
C GLN A 106 -4.87 -2.32 9.16
N ILE A 107 -3.63 -2.24 8.71
CA ILE A 107 -2.65 -1.27 9.20
C ILE A 107 -2.16 -0.44 8.03
N HIS A 108 -2.58 0.84 7.97
CA HIS A 108 -2.24 1.77 6.90
C HIS A 108 -2.58 1.24 5.49
N ASP A 109 -1.59 0.74 4.78
CA ASP A 109 -1.62 0.23 3.41
C ASP A 109 -1.50 -1.30 3.35
N SER A 110 -1.61 -1.99 4.47
CA SER A 110 -1.55 -3.46 4.55
C SER A 110 -2.84 -4.06 5.10
N ILE A 111 -3.17 -5.26 4.61
CA ILE A 111 -4.25 -6.10 5.08
C ILE A 111 -3.64 -7.33 5.73
N GLU A 112 -4.14 -7.67 6.91
CA GLU A 112 -3.72 -8.83 7.67
C GLU A 112 -4.86 -9.80 7.77
N PHE A 113 -4.63 -11.02 7.33
CA PHE A 113 -5.56 -12.13 7.40
C PHE A 113 -4.82 -13.44 7.66
N GLN A 114 -5.53 -14.43 8.12
CA GLN A 114 -4.99 -15.76 8.35
C GLN A 114 -5.76 -16.82 7.59
N MET A 115 -5.06 -17.92 7.32
CA MET A 115 -5.60 -19.12 6.69
C MET A 115 -5.04 -20.35 7.41
N PRO A 116 -5.88 -21.36 7.76
CA PRO A 116 -5.42 -22.55 8.46
C PRO A 116 -4.46 -23.39 7.60
N LEU A 117 -3.38 -23.88 8.18
CA LEU A 117 -2.44 -24.78 7.48
C LEU A 117 -3.03 -26.17 7.16
N SER A 118 -4.20 -26.49 7.67
CA SER A 118 -4.97 -27.69 7.30
C SER A 118 -5.62 -27.59 5.92
N VAL A 119 -5.77 -26.38 5.39
CA VAL A 119 -6.26 -26.13 4.02
C VAL A 119 -5.11 -26.31 3.03
N PRO A 120 -5.33 -26.93 1.85
CA PRO A 120 -4.27 -27.10 0.85
C PRO A 120 -3.60 -25.79 0.44
N LEU A 121 -2.28 -25.78 0.31
CA LEU A 121 -1.53 -24.58 -0.11
C LEU A 121 -1.91 -24.09 -1.51
N SER A 122 -2.39 -24.99 -2.38
CA SER A 122 -2.96 -24.60 -3.68
C SER A 122 -4.19 -23.68 -3.54
N THR A 123 -5.01 -23.90 -2.51
CA THR A 123 -6.14 -23.01 -2.17
C THR A 123 -5.64 -21.65 -1.64
N HIS A 124 -4.63 -21.66 -0.77
CA HIS A 124 -3.96 -20.43 -0.33
C HIS A 124 -3.41 -19.63 -1.51
N ALA A 125 -2.71 -20.31 -2.42
CA ALA A 125 -2.13 -19.67 -3.61
C ALA A 125 -3.20 -19.01 -4.49
N ARG A 126 -4.33 -19.69 -4.77
CA ARG A 126 -5.42 -19.11 -5.56
C ARG A 126 -6.08 -17.92 -4.88
N ALA A 127 -6.34 -18.00 -3.58
CA ALA A 127 -6.88 -16.88 -2.82
C ALA A 127 -5.94 -15.66 -2.85
N LEU A 128 -4.65 -15.88 -2.61
CA LEU A 128 -3.63 -14.81 -2.62
C LEU A 128 -3.46 -14.16 -4.01
N ILE A 129 -3.50 -14.96 -5.09
CA ILE A 129 -3.46 -14.44 -6.46
C ILE A 129 -4.71 -13.58 -6.73
N ALA A 130 -5.89 -14.02 -6.31
CA ALA A 130 -7.11 -13.26 -6.49
C ALA A 130 -7.09 -11.93 -5.71
N VAL A 131 -6.56 -11.92 -4.49
CA VAL A 131 -6.36 -10.68 -3.69
C VAL A 131 -5.37 -9.75 -4.38
N LYS A 132 -4.21 -10.27 -4.84
CA LYS A 132 -3.22 -9.50 -5.61
C LYS A 132 -3.86 -8.87 -6.84
N GLN A 133 -4.56 -9.64 -7.67
CA GLN A 133 -5.19 -9.14 -8.89
C GLN A 133 -6.25 -8.08 -8.61
N SER A 134 -7.02 -8.22 -7.53
CA SER A 134 -7.97 -7.19 -7.11
C SER A 134 -7.26 -5.90 -6.69
N LEU A 135 -6.21 -5.99 -5.87
CA LEU A 135 -5.41 -4.85 -5.41
C LEU A 135 -4.58 -4.22 -6.53
N GLU A 136 -4.15 -4.97 -7.54
CA GLU A 136 -3.41 -4.44 -8.70
C GLU A 136 -4.33 -3.99 -9.84
N THR A 137 -5.64 -3.86 -9.59
CA THR A 137 -6.55 -3.24 -10.56
C THR A 137 -6.10 -1.81 -10.88
N PRO A 138 -5.90 -1.46 -12.16
CA PRO A 138 -5.44 -0.15 -12.54
C PRO A 138 -6.34 0.97 -12.01
N LEU A 139 -5.71 2.01 -11.51
CA LEU A 139 -6.33 3.28 -11.16
C LEU A 139 -6.07 4.29 -12.27
N GLU A 140 -7.02 5.19 -12.48
CA GLU A 140 -6.86 6.29 -13.43
C GLU A 140 -6.88 7.64 -12.70
N TRP A 141 -5.93 8.51 -13.05
CA TRP A 141 -5.92 9.88 -12.59
C TRP A 141 -5.42 10.83 -13.69
N LYS A 142 -6.27 11.77 -14.06
CA LYS A 142 -5.98 12.78 -15.08
C LYS A 142 -5.50 12.20 -16.41
N GLY A 143 -6.19 11.17 -16.89
CA GLY A 143 -5.89 10.51 -18.16
C GLY A 143 -4.64 9.62 -18.13
N ARG A 144 -4.09 9.32 -16.95
CA ARG A 144 -2.98 8.38 -16.76
C ARG A 144 -3.41 7.21 -15.91
N GLN A 145 -3.11 6.03 -16.38
CA GLN A 145 -3.29 4.79 -15.60
C GLN A 145 -2.02 4.43 -14.84
N PHE A 146 -2.20 3.89 -13.65
CA PHE A 146 -1.13 3.36 -12.82
C PHE A 146 -1.64 2.19 -11.98
N VAL A 147 -0.74 1.34 -11.54
CA VAL A 147 -1.02 0.20 -10.66
C VAL A 147 -0.23 0.40 -9.37
N VAL A 148 -0.84 0.04 -8.25
CA VAL A 148 -0.15 -0.03 -6.96
C VAL A 148 0.31 -1.47 -6.77
N PRO A 149 1.63 -1.75 -6.80
CA PRO A 149 2.14 -3.11 -6.69
C PRO A 149 1.98 -3.66 -5.27
N VAL A 150 1.76 -4.97 -5.15
CA VAL A 150 1.50 -5.66 -3.88
C VAL A 150 2.64 -6.61 -3.54
N ASP A 151 3.18 -6.49 -2.34
CA ASP A 151 4.10 -7.46 -1.73
C ASP A 151 3.31 -8.40 -0.80
N LEU A 152 3.76 -9.62 -0.61
CA LEU A 152 3.22 -10.60 0.32
C LEU A 152 4.22 -10.89 1.44
N THR A 153 3.76 -10.90 2.68
CA THR A 153 4.54 -11.38 3.82
C THR A 153 3.85 -12.56 4.49
N VAL A 154 4.54 -13.67 4.59
CA VAL A 154 4.10 -14.87 5.32
C VAL A 154 4.76 -14.87 6.70
N GLY A 155 3.98 -15.03 7.77
CA GLY A 155 4.52 -14.98 9.13
C GLY A 155 3.61 -15.64 10.16
N ARG A 156 4.12 -15.84 11.38
CA ARG A 156 3.37 -16.32 12.57
C ARG A 156 2.62 -15.21 13.29
N CYS A 157 3.06 -14.00 13.08
CA CYS A 157 2.57 -12.80 13.77
C CYS A 157 2.77 -11.58 12.88
N LEU A 158 2.26 -10.45 13.31
CA LEU A 158 2.29 -9.18 12.58
C LEU A 158 3.68 -8.51 12.56
N ASN A 159 4.69 -9.12 13.17
CA ASN A 159 6.07 -8.60 13.10
C ASN A 159 6.70 -8.96 11.75
N LYS A 160 6.78 -7.98 10.86
CA LYS A 160 7.38 -8.13 9.52
C LYS A 160 8.85 -8.56 9.53
N GLU A 161 9.60 -8.28 10.61
CA GLU A 161 11.02 -8.63 10.71
C GLU A 161 11.26 -10.14 10.81
N VAL A 162 10.27 -10.89 11.31
CA VAL A 162 10.35 -12.35 11.45
C VAL A 162 9.55 -13.10 10.39
N GLY A 163 8.91 -12.36 9.45
CA GLY A 163 8.19 -12.92 8.32
C GLY A 163 9.09 -13.22 7.12
N VAL A 164 8.58 -14.01 6.20
CA VAL A 164 9.19 -14.22 4.87
C VAL A 164 8.45 -13.34 3.87
N GLU A 165 9.15 -12.37 3.31
CA GLU A 165 8.60 -11.45 2.32
C GLU A 165 8.80 -12.00 0.91
N ILE A 166 7.73 -11.97 0.10
CA ILE A 166 7.71 -12.24 -1.32
C ILE A 166 7.39 -10.92 -2.01
N LYS A 167 8.41 -10.33 -2.64
CA LYS A 167 8.27 -9.04 -3.34
C LYS A 167 7.37 -9.16 -4.56
N ASN A 168 6.73 -8.08 -4.95
CA ASN A 168 5.83 -8.01 -6.10
C ASN A 168 6.41 -8.67 -7.36
N LYS A 169 7.67 -8.40 -7.69
CA LYS A 169 8.37 -8.99 -8.85
C LYS A 169 8.50 -10.51 -8.80
N ASP A 170 8.48 -11.09 -7.60
CA ASP A 170 8.63 -12.52 -7.33
C ASP A 170 7.28 -13.18 -6.97
N PHE A 171 6.25 -12.38 -6.68
CA PHE A 171 4.90 -12.81 -6.36
C PHE A 171 4.18 -13.30 -7.62
N SER A 172 4.26 -14.59 -7.90
CA SER A 172 3.77 -15.23 -9.13
C SER A 172 2.24 -15.21 -9.23
N ASP A 173 1.74 -15.01 -10.43
CA ASP A 173 0.32 -15.23 -10.78
C ASP A 173 0.03 -16.69 -11.20
N ASP A 174 1.05 -17.56 -11.22
CA ASP A 174 0.90 -19.00 -11.39
C ASP A 174 0.71 -19.67 -10.03
N ALA A 175 -0.42 -20.33 -9.84
CA ALA A 175 -0.79 -20.95 -8.56
C ALA A 175 0.19 -22.05 -8.13
N SER A 176 0.77 -22.81 -9.05
CA SER A 176 1.72 -23.87 -8.72
C SER A 176 3.07 -23.31 -8.26
N VAL A 177 3.50 -22.21 -8.88
CA VAL A 177 4.73 -21.50 -8.48
C VAL A 177 4.53 -20.86 -7.12
N LEU A 178 3.41 -20.17 -6.91
CA LEU A 178 3.11 -19.53 -5.62
C LEU A 178 2.94 -20.57 -4.50
N GLU A 179 2.30 -21.71 -4.76
CA GLU A 179 2.19 -22.81 -3.81
C GLU A 179 3.57 -23.27 -3.33
N GLN A 180 4.53 -23.42 -4.24
CA GLN A 180 5.91 -23.79 -3.87
C GLN A 180 6.60 -22.68 -3.08
N GLN A 181 6.37 -21.42 -3.41
CA GLN A 181 6.91 -20.27 -2.65
C GLN A 181 6.34 -20.26 -1.21
N LEU A 182 5.04 -20.50 -1.06
CA LEU A 182 4.38 -20.60 0.25
C LEU A 182 4.93 -21.78 1.06
N TYR A 183 5.08 -22.95 0.44
CA TYR A 183 5.69 -24.12 1.10
C TYR A 183 7.07 -23.78 1.66
N ASN A 184 7.94 -23.20 0.84
CA ASN A 184 9.29 -22.83 1.25
C ASN A 184 9.28 -21.76 2.39
N ALA A 185 8.36 -20.81 2.33
CA ALA A 185 8.21 -19.78 3.37
C ALA A 185 7.76 -20.40 4.71
N ILE A 186 6.76 -21.28 4.67
CA ILE A 186 6.20 -21.98 5.84
C ILE A 186 7.26 -22.90 6.46
N GLU A 187 8.00 -23.66 5.65
CA GLU A 187 9.09 -24.52 6.11
C GLU A 187 10.20 -23.71 6.78
N ARG A 188 10.64 -22.61 6.15
CA ARG A 188 11.63 -21.69 6.73
C ARG A 188 11.20 -21.12 8.08
N LEU A 189 9.91 -20.89 8.28
CA LEU A 189 9.32 -20.37 9.51
C LEU A 189 9.06 -21.47 10.55
N GLY A 190 9.23 -22.77 10.20
CA GLY A 190 8.94 -23.92 11.05
C GLY A 190 7.46 -24.00 11.46
N LEU A 191 6.52 -23.57 10.58
CA LEU A 191 5.11 -23.48 10.93
C LEU A 191 4.42 -24.85 11.00
N TYR A 192 4.97 -25.90 10.36
CA TYR A 192 4.45 -27.28 10.43
C TYR A 192 4.83 -28.02 11.72
N GLU A 193 5.81 -27.52 12.49
CA GLU A 193 6.30 -28.20 13.70
C GLU A 193 5.47 -27.88 14.96
N ILE A 194 4.47 -27.02 14.83
CA ILE A 194 3.61 -26.61 15.96
C ILE A 194 2.36 -27.47 15.93
N ARG A 195 2.39 -28.57 16.68
CA ARG A 195 1.24 -29.39 17.04
C ARG A 195 0.78 -29.10 18.46
#